data_7e6ef554a5f7a190b57f5e85b2a58c24
#
_entry.id   7e6ef554a5f7a190b57f5e85b2a58c24
#
_cell.length_a   1.000
_cell.length_b   1.000
_cell.length_c   1.000
_cell.angle_alpha   90.00
_cell.angle_beta   90.00
_cell.angle_gamma   90.00
#
_symmetry.space_group_name_H-M   'P 1'
#
loop_
_entity.id
_entity.type
_entity.pdbx_description
1 polymer ?
#
loop_
_entity_poly.entity_id
_entity_poly.type
_entity_poly.pdbx_seq_one_letter_code
_entity_poly.pdbx_strand_id
1 'polypeptide(L)'
;MPLEPPSHTAEARSADGDDEEFLTLSTIHSAKGLEWNSVFVISVNEGNIPSARSQGSKGMVEEERRLLYVACTRAKDTLILTYPLVTYQREHHDVLGMPSRFLETVSDMDCLQYILTDSDDEMSGSDSRGIS
;
A
#
# COMPACT_ATOMS: atom_id res chain seq x y z
N MET A 1 -3.33 -33.78 -7.58
CA MET A 1 -3.35 -32.38 -8.01
C MET A 1 -3.37 -31.52 -6.77
N PRO A 2 -2.38 -30.66 -6.56
CA PRO A 2 -2.52 -29.68 -5.52
C PRO A 2 -3.66 -28.73 -5.89
N LEU A 3 -4.62 -28.60 -5.00
CA LEU A 3 -5.67 -27.60 -5.12
C LEU A 3 -5.00 -26.25 -4.99
N GLU A 4 -5.09 -25.42 -6.03
CA GLU A 4 -4.69 -24.03 -5.92
C GLU A 4 -5.52 -23.37 -4.81
N PRO A 5 -4.89 -22.62 -3.88
CA PRO A 5 -5.66 -21.85 -2.92
C PRO A 5 -6.57 -20.88 -3.68
N PRO A 6 -7.79 -20.65 -3.20
CA PRO A 6 -8.68 -19.68 -3.84
C PRO A 6 -7.96 -18.35 -3.99
N SER A 7 -8.09 -17.72 -5.15
CA SER A 7 -7.52 -16.39 -5.36
C SER A 7 -8.07 -15.43 -4.30
N HIS A 8 -7.21 -14.82 -3.53
CA HIS A 8 -7.60 -13.84 -2.50
C HIS A 8 -7.95 -12.47 -3.09
N THR A 9 -8.53 -12.48 -4.28
CA THR A 9 -9.04 -11.27 -4.94
C THR A 9 -10.54 -11.21 -4.71
N ALA A 10 -11.00 -10.17 -4.07
CA ALA A 10 -12.42 -9.91 -3.86
C ALA A 10 -12.83 -8.64 -4.61
N GLU A 11 -13.94 -8.73 -5.31
CA GLU A 11 -14.57 -7.60 -5.99
C GLU A 11 -15.77 -7.15 -5.17
N ALA A 12 -15.76 -5.90 -4.74
CA ALA A 12 -16.91 -5.29 -4.09
C ALA A 12 -17.81 -4.66 -5.15
N ARG A 13 -19.05 -5.14 -5.21
CA ARG A 13 -20.07 -4.66 -6.17
C ARG A 13 -20.91 -3.58 -5.54
N SER A 14 -21.15 -2.50 -6.28
CA SER A 14 -22.16 -1.53 -5.89
C SER A 14 -23.57 -2.08 -6.17
N ALA A 15 -24.53 -1.77 -5.31
CA ALA A 15 -25.87 -2.37 -5.33
C ALA A 15 -26.80 -1.78 -6.38
N ASP A 16 -26.38 -0.81 -7.19
CA ASP A 16 -27.22 -0.12 -8.17
C ASP A 16 -26.71 -0.34 -9.59
N GLY A 17 -27.56 -0.92 -10.41
CA GLY A 17 -27.20 -1.50 -11.70
C GLY A 17 -26.81 -0.51 -12.80
N ASP A 18 -26.27 -1.08 -13.82
CA ASP A 18 -26.02 -0.71 -15.20
C ASP A 18 -24.61 -0.21 -15.58
N ASP A 19 -23.80 0.35 -14.70
CA ASP A 19 -22.34 0.48 -14.90
C ASP A 19 -21.65 -0.01 -13.63
N GLU A 20 -21.40 -1.31 -13.55
CA GLU A 20 -20.78 -1.94 -12.39
C GLU A 20 -19.31 -1.52 -12.28
N GLU A 21 -19.06 -0.43 -11.60
CA GLU A 21 -17.70 -0.09 -11.17
C GLU A 21 -17.35 -0.95 -9.95
N PHE A 22 -16.32 -1.77 -10.09
CA PHE A 22 -15.84 -2.64 -9.02
C PHE A 22 -14.59 -2.08 -8.36
N LEU A 23 -14.57 -2.11 -7.04
CA LEU A 23 -13.33 -2.04 -6.30
C LEU A 23 -12.78 -3.46 -6.13
N THR A 24 -11.59 -3.71 -6.66
CA THR A 24 -10.91 -4.99 -6.52
C THR A 24 -9.97 -4.95 -5.33
N LEU A 25 -10.15 -5.85 -4.37
CA LEU A 25 -9.21 -6.09 -3.29
C LEU A 25 -8.38 -7.33 -3.62
N SER A 26 -7.06 -7.18 -3.57
CA SER A 26 -6.14 -8.25 -3.97
C SER A 26 -4.90 -8.27 -3.09
N THR A 27 -4.33 -9.44 -2.89
CA THR A 27 -2.95 -9.56 -2.42
C THR A 27 -1.98 -9.26 -3.56
N ILE A 28 -0.74 -8.93 -3.23
CA ILE A 28 0.29 -8.70 -4.27
C ILE A 28 0.48 -9.95 -5.15
N HIS A 29 0.49 -11.13 -4.55
CA HIS A 29 0.64 -12.39 -5.27
C HIS A 29 -0.53 -12.65 -6.23
N SER A 30 -1.75 -12.38 -5.78
CA SER A 30 -2.97 -12.57 -6.59
C SER A 30 -3.11 -11.54 -7.71
N ALA A 31 -2.46 -10.40 -7.58
CA ALA A 31 -2.49 -9.33 -8.57
C ALA A 31 -1.59 -9.60 -9.78
N LYS A 32 -0.73 -10.61 -9.71
CA LYS A 32 0.19 -10.97 -10.80
C LYS A 32 -0.58 -11.29 -12.08
N GLY A 33 -0.22 -10.62 -13.17
CA GLY A 33 -0.87 -10.78 -14.46
C GLY A 33 -2.14 -9.95 -14.66
N LEU A 34 -2.59 -9.24 -13.62
CA LEU A 34 -3.74 -8.34 -13.69
C LEU A 34 -3.26 -6.87 -13.77
N GLU A 35 -4.13 -6.01 -14.26
CA GLU A 35 -3.85 -4.57 -14.39
C GLU A 35 -5.11 -3.76 -14.09
N TRP A 36 -4.93 -2.58 -13.52
CA TRP A 36 -6.01 -1.63 -13.23
C TRP A 36 -5.56 -0.21 -13.57
N ASN A 37 -6.51 0.66 -13.87
CA ASN A 37 -6.20 2.06 -14.15
C ASN A 37 -5.56 2.74 -12.95
N SER A 38 -6.10 2.52 -11.77
CA SER A 38 -5.59 3.06 -10.52
C SER A 38 -5.33 1.94 -9.52
N VAL A 39 -4.18 1.97 -8.87
CA VAL A 39 -3.78 1.00 -7.87
C VAL A 39 -3.35 1.72 -6.60
N PHE A 40 -3.92 1.29 -5.48
CA PHE A 40 -3.48 1.65 -4.13
C PHE A 40 -2.70 0.48 -3.54
N VAL A 41 -1.45 0.71 -3.19
CA VAL A 41 -0.66 -0.24 -2.40
C VAL A 41 -0.59 0.30 -0.99
N ILE A 42 -1.24 -0.39 -0.08
CA ILE A 42 -1.37 0.05 1.32
C ILE A 42 -0.29 -0.53 2.21
N SER A 43 -0.01 0.14 3.33
CA SER A 43 0.93 -0.32 4.35
C SER A 43 2.35 -0.54 3.82
N VAL A 44 2.84 0.38 2.99
CA VAL A 44 4.19 0.36 2.45
C VAL A 44 5.16 0.98 3.46
N ASN A 45 5.35 0.29 4.56
CA ASN A 45 6.16 0.74 5.69
C ASN A 45 7.11 -0.37 6.20
N GLU A 46 8.15 0.05 6.91
CA GLU A 46 9.07 -0.86 7.58
C GLU A 46 8.33 -1.79 8.55
N GLY A 47 8.69 -3.06 8.53
CA GLY A 47 8.04 -4.11 9.30
C GLY A 47 6.89 -4.80 8.57
N ASN A 48 6.43 -4.22 7.46
CA ASN A 48 5.38 -4.79 6.61
C ASN A 48 5.88 -5.06 5.18
N ILE A 49 6.47 -4.07 4.54
CA ILE A 49 7.16 -4.19 3.24
C ILE A 49 8.48 -3.40 3.33
N PRO A 50 9.62 -4.06 3.59
CA PRO A 50 9.81 -5.48 3.90
C PRO A 50 9.27 -5.90 5.27
N SER A 51 8.82 -7.15 5.36
CA SER A 51 8.30 -7.70 6.60
C SER A 51 9.40 -7.85 7.67
N ALA A 52 9.00 -7.84 8.95
CA ALA A 52 9.93 -8.05 10.05
C ALA A 52 10.68 -9.40 9.95
N ARG A 53 10.03 -10.41 9.37
CA ARG A 53 10.63 -11.74 9.16
C ARG A 53 11.78 -11.74 8.17
N SER A 54 11.72 -10.91 7.14
CA SER A 54 12.70 -10.88 6.06
C SER A 54 13.95 -10.08 6.40
N GLN A 55 13.91 -9.23 7.42
CA GLN A 55 15.00 -8.30 7.74
C GLN A 55 16.32 -8.98 8.11
N GLY A 56 16.29 -10.23 8.56
CA GLY A 56 17.50 -11.02 8.82
C GLY A 56 18.09 -11.71 7.59
N SER A 57 17.47 -11.63 6.43
CA SER A 57 17.89 -12.30 5.21
C SER A 57 17.87 -11.37 4.01
N LYS A 58 19.03 -11.15 3.43
CA LYS A 58 19.19 -10.33 2.23
C LYS A 58 18.36 -10.85 1.05
N GLY A 59 18.30 -12.17 0.88
CA GLY A 59 17.52 -12.80 -0.19
C GLY A 59 16.03 -12.60 -0.03
N MET A 60 15.52 -12.66 1.21
CA MET A 60 14.11 -12.41 1.49
C MET A 60 13.73 -10.96 1.27
N VAL A 61 14.57 -10.03 1.66
CA VAL A 61 14.36 -8.58 1.43
C VAL A 61 14.31 -8.29 -0.08
N GLU A 62 15.19 -8.87 -0.86
CA GLU A 62 15.18 -8.70 -2.32
C GLU A 62 13.94 -9.31 -2.98
N GLU A 63 13.45 -10.42 -2.46
CA GLU A 63 12.20 -11.01 -2.92
C GLU A 63 11.01 -10.09 -2.65
N GLU A 64 10.93 -9.49 -1.47
CA GLU A 64 9.87 -8.53 -1.16
C GLU A 64 9.97 -7.25 -1.99
N ARG A 65 11.18 -6.82 -2.33
CA ARG A 65 11.38 -5.72 -3.28
C ARG A 65 10.76 -6.04 -4.64
N ARG A 66 10.96 -7.25 -5.14
CA ARG A 66 10.35 -7.70 -6.40
C ARG A 66 8.84 -7.75 -6.32
N LEU A 67 8.29 -8.19 -5.20
CA LEU A 67 6.84 -8.20 -4.97
C LEU A 67 6.26 -6.79 -5.01
N LEU A 68 6.91 -5.83 -4.35
CA LEU A 68 6.47 -4.43 -4.41
C LEU A 68 6.55 -3.89 -5.84
N TYR A 69 7.60 -4.22 -6.58
CA TYR A 69 7.73 -3.84 -7.99
C TYR A 69 6.56 -4.40 -8.82
N VAL A 70 6.20 -5.66 -8.62
CA VAL A 70 5.04 -6.27 -9.28
C VAL A 70 3.77 -5.53 -8.94
N ALA A 71 3.53 -5.21 -7.66
CA ALA A 71 2.36 -4.46 -7.23
C ALA A 71 2.27 -3.08 -7.91
N CYS A 72 3.36 -2.34 -7.93
CA CYS A 72 3.44 -1.02 -8.55
C CYS A 72 3.17 -1.06 -10.06
N THR A 73 3.67 -2.09 -10.73
CA THR A 73 3.52 -2.24 -12.19
C THR A 73 2.14 -2.73 -12.62
N ARG A 74 1.22 -3.01 -11.66
CA ARG A 74 -0.19 -3.30 -11.98
C ARG A 74 -1.00 -2.03 -12.31
N ALA A 75 -0.49 -0.86 -11.98
CA ALA A 75 -1.12 0.41 -12.30
C ALA A 75 -0.84 0.81 -13.76
N LYS A 76 -1.91 1.16 -14.47
CA LYS A 76 -1.80 1.71 -15.84
C LYS A 76 -1.57 3.21 -15.81
N ASP A 77 -2.34 3.95 -15.04
CA ASP A 77 -2.39 5.41 -15.06
C ASP A 77 -1.98 6.03 -13.72
N THR A 78 -2.46 5.50 -12.61
CA THR A 78 -2.27 6.10 -11.29
C THR A 78 -1.82 5.06 -10.29
N LEU A 79 -0.73 5.35 -9.60
CA LEU A 79 -0.21 4.55 -8.50
C LEU A 79 -0.18 5.40 -7.22
N ILE A 80 -0.81 4.89 -6.18
CA ILE A 80 -0.83 5.52 -4.85
C ILE A 80 -0.26 4.54 -3.84
N LEU A 81 0.82 4.95 -3.18
CA LEU A 81 1.45 4.20 -2.09
C LEU A 81 1.10 4.87 -0.77
N THR A 82 0.57 4.11 0.17
CA THR A 82 0.20 4.63 1.48
C THR A 82 0.90 3.88 2.60
N TYR A 83 1.15 4.58 3.70
CA TYR A 83 1.63 3.97 4.93
C TYR A 83 1.08 4.75 6.14
N PRO A 84 0.83 4.08 7.27
CA PRO A 84 0.37 4.77 8.46
C PRO A 84 1.49 5.57 9.11
N LEU A 85 1.17 6.78 9.59
CA LEU A 85 2.12 7.60 10.35
C LEU A 85 2.30 7.09 11.77
N VAL A 86 1.29 6.44 12.31
CA VAL A 86 1.29 5.85 13.65
C VAL A 86 0.81 4.41 13.55
N THR A 87 1.57 3.50 14.12
CA THR A 87 1.19 2.09 14.20
C THR A 87 1.07 1.68 15.66
N TYR A 88 0.01 0.94 15.98
CA TYR A 88 -0.17 0.35 17.29
C TYR A 88 0.60 -0.97 17.39
N GLN A 89 1.51 -1.05 18.35
CA GLN A 89 2.19 -2.30 18.71
C GLN A 89 1.78 -2.70 20.12
N ARG A 90 1.50 -4.00 20.32
CA ARG A 90 1.03 -4.54 21.61
C ARG A 90 1.97 -4.28 22.78
N GLU A 91 3.27 -4.21 22.51
CA GLU A 91 4.31 -4.03 23.52
C GLU A 91 4.72 -2.57 23.72
N HIS A 92 4.52 -1.75 22.70
CA HIS A 92 4.84 -0.33 22.73
C HIS A 92 3.64 0.44 22.19
N HIS A 93 3.04 1.25 23.02
CA HIS A 93 1.95 2.13 22.61
C HIS A 93 2.47 3.08 21.53
N ASP A 94 1.68 3.26 20.47
CA ASP A 94 1.90 4.19 19.37
C ASP A 94 3.36 4.37 18.92
N VAL A 95 3.78 3.56 17.98
CA VAL A 95 5.09 3.69 17.35
C VAL A 95 4.94 4.51 16.08
N LEU A 96 5.82 5.49 15.90
CA LEU A 96 5.87 6.27 14.68
C LEU A 96 6.13 5.35 13.48
N GLY A 97 5.24 5.41 12.49
CA GLY A 97 5.38 4.63 11.27
C GLY A 97 6.54 5.16 10.43
N MET A 98 7.38 4.25 9.96
CA MET A 98 8.46 4.59 9.04
C MET A 98 8.12 4.09 7.64
N PRO A 99 8.25 4.93 6.60
CA PRO A 99 8.06 4.47 5.24
C PRO A 99 9.02 3.33 4.90
N SER A 100 8.62 2.48 3.98
CA SER A 100 9.47 1.40 3.48
C SER A 100 10.79 1.94 2.95
N ARG A 101 11.89 1.25 3.27
CA ARG A 101 13.22 1.54 2.69
C ARG A 101 13.22 1.50 1.16
N PHE A 102 12.30 0.77 0.56
CA PHE A 102 12.17 0.69 -0.90
C PHE A 102 11.68 2.01 -1.52
N LEU A 103 11.17 2.93 -0.70
CA LEU A 103 10.74 4.25 -1.16
C LEU A 103 11.84 5.31 -1.09
N GLU A 104 13.00 5.01 -0.53
CA GLU A 104 14.09 5.98 -0.38
C GLU A 104 14.51 6.61 -1.71
N THR A 105 14.54 5.80 -2.77
CA THR A 105 14.88 6.28 -4.11
C THR A 105 13.74 7.04 -4.79
N VAL A 106 12.51 6.87 -4.32
CA VAL A 106 11.33 7.52 -4.90
C VAL A 106 11.18 8.96 -4.41
N SER A 107 11.71 9.28 -3.23
CA SER A 107 11.64 10.63 -2.67
C SER A 107 12.36 11.70 -3.52
N ASP A 108 13.30 11.28 -4.35
CA ASP A 108 14.03 12.16 -5.27
C ASP A 108 13.35 12.32 -6.64
N MET A 109 12.23 11.65 -6.83
CA MET A 109 11.43 11.74 -8.06
C MET A 109 10.30 12.77 -7.91
N ASP A 110 9.82 13.27 -9.05
CA ASP A 110 8.66 14.18 -9.12
C ASP A 110 7.36 13.45 -8.75
N CYS A 111 7.22 13.07 -7.48
CA CYS A 111 5.99 12.51 -6.95
C CYS A 111 5.31 13.45 -5.98
N LEU A 112 3.99 13.41 -5.97
CA LEU A 112 3.18 14.17 -5.04
C LEU A 112 3.14 13.47 -3.69
N GLN A 113 3.41 14.21 -2.63
CA GLN A 113 3.30 13.74 -1.25
C GLN A 113 2.11 14.39 -0.56
N TYR A 114 1.30 13.57 0.10
CA TYR A 114 0.15 14.02 0.86
C TYR A 114 0.19 13.43 2.28
N ILE A 115 -0.15 14.23 3.25
CA ILE A 115 -0.40 13.78 4.61
C ILE A 115 -1.90 13.88 4.84
N LEU A 116 -2.53 12.74 5.11
CA LEU A 116 -3.94 12.66 5.48
C LEU A 116 -4.03 12.57 7.00
N THR A 117 -4.70 13.53 7.59
CA THR A 117 -5.03 13.52 9.02
C THR A 117 -6.51 13.23 9.19
N ASP A 118 -6.87 12.59 10.30
CA ASP A 118 -8.27 12.33 10.63
C ASP A 118 -9.06 13.62 10.80
N SER A 119 -10.29 13.61 10.34
CA SER A 119 -11.19 14.78 10.38
C SER A 119 -11.59 15.23 11.78
N ASP A 120 -11.29 14.45 12.80
CA ASP A 120 -11.55 14.81 14.20
C ASP A 120 -10.60 15.91 14.71
N ASP A 121 -9.51 16.18 14.00
CA ASP A 121 -8.57 17.26 14.31
C ASP A 121 -8.92 18.61 13.66
N GLU A 122 -10.01 18.70 12.89
CA GLU A 122 -10.42 19.96 12.23
C GLU A 122 -10.91 21.06 13.19
N MET A 123 -10.97 20.79 14.50
CA MET A 123 -11.34 21.79 15.51
C MET A 123 -10.15 22.66 15.95
N SER A 124 -8.94 22.38 15.51
CA SER A 124 -7.78 23.27 15.71
C SER A 124 -7.12 23.58 14.35
N GLY A 125 -7.54 24.67 13.75
CA GLY A 125 -7.18 25.11 12.42
C GLY A 125 -5.68 25.11 12.12
N SER A 126 -5.18 24.06 11.52
CA SER A 126 -3.94 24.06 10.79
C SER A 126 -4.18 23.41 9.43
N ASP A 127 -4.20 24.25 8.45
CA ASP A 127 -4.31 23.96 7.05
C ASP A 127 -3.07 23.19 6.59
N SER A 128 -3.18 21.86 6.48
CA SER A 128 -2.12 21.01 5.94
C SER A 128 -2.24 20.97 4.43
N ARG A 129 -1.63 21.91 3.76
CA ARG A 129 -1.55 21.92 2.30
C ARG A 129 -0.50 20.94 1.83
N GLY A 130 -0.83 20.24 0.73
CA GLY A 130 0.09 19.33 0.07
C GLY A 130 1.43 20.00 -0.21
N ILE A 131 2.50 19.30 0.10
CA ILE A 131 3.87 19.73 -0.20
C ILE A 131 4.25 19.03 -1.49
N SER A 132 4.44 19.81 -2.51
CA SER A 132 5.03 19.39 -3.79
C SER A 132 6.54 19.31 -3.67
#